data_66c6b59d6edd99d03ef28d8052a26c97
#
_entry.id   66c6b59d6edd99d03ef28d8052a26c97
#
_cell.length_a   1.000
_cell.length_b   1.000
_cell.length_c   1.000
_cell.angle_alpha   90.00
_cell.angle_beta   90.00
_cell.angle_gamma   90.00
#
_symmetry.space_group_name_H-M   'P 1'
#
loop_
_entity.id
_entity.type
_entity.pdbx_description
1 polymer ?
#
loop_
_entity_poly.entity_id
_entity_poly.type
_entity_poly.pdbx_seq_one_letter_code
_entity_poly.pdbx_strand_id
1 'polypeptide(L)'
;MSIKQFNGEWVMREDRILFRFSTSDGKEFRFWLTRHVVRNLIQGCQQLEVQMLSQSHPQDVAQAMQEFKQQSTSQQMNFSQAYESQPERPLGEEPALVIGLRIDQTGNQVSLDLETAAGHNVNLRITDEVLRMMVGLLDKIQLSAGWSSNEASEAQGSVTRPTPASPHIH
;
A
#
# COMPACT_ATOMS: atom_id res chain seq x y z
N MET A 1 -15.97 12.03 -5.65
CA MET A 1 -15.82 11.66 -4.23
C MET A 1 -14.53 12.27 -3.73
N SER A 2 -14.61 13.17 -2.73
CA SER A 2 -13.43 13.85 -2.16
C SER A 2 -13.14 13.25 -0.78
N ILE A 3 -11.89 12.82 -0.57
CA ILE A 3 -11.45 12.27 0.71
C ILE A 3 -11.26 13.43 1.69
N LYS A 4 -11.91 13.36 2.86
CA LYS A 4 -11.79 14.31 3.96
C LYS A 4 -10.62 13.93 4.89
N GLN A 5 -10.55 12.66 5.24
CA GLN A 5 -9.52 12.10 6.11
C GLN A 5 -9.33 10.62 5.83
N PHE A 6 -8.17 10.10 6.20
CA PHE A 6 -7.89 8.66 6.17
C PHE A 6 -7.02 8.26 7.36
N ASN A 7 -7.09 6.98 7.70
CA ASN A 7 -6.36 6.40 8.81
C ASN A 7 -6.02 4.95 8.49
N GLY A 8 -4.99 4.43 9.14
CA GLY A 8 -4.59 3.03 9.04
C GLY A 8 -4.14 2.51 10.40
N GLU A 9 -4.39 1.24 10.65
CA GLU A 9 -4.01 0.55 11.87
C GLU A 9 -3.61 -0.89 11.54
N TRP A 10 -2.45 -1.32 12.03
CA TRP A 10 -2.08 -2.73 11.95
C TRP A 10 -2.80 -3.53 13.03
N VAL A 11 -3.58 -4.50 12.62
CA VAL A 11 -4.29 -5.41 13.50
C VAL A 11 -3.51 -6.72 13.57
N MET A 12 -2.70 -6.87 14.61
CA MET A 12 -1.78 -8.00 14.80
C MET A 12 -2.47 -9.35 14.70
N ARG A 13 -3.66 -9.50 15.29
CA ARG A 13 -4.43 -10.75 15.29
C ARG A 13 -4.79 -11.21 13.87
N GLU A 14 -5.09 -10.25 12.99
CA GLU A 14 -5.48 -10.52 11.60
C GLU A 14 -4.28 -10.53 10.66
N ASP A 15 -3.12 -10.03 11.12
CA ASP A 15 -1.95 -9.74 10.30
C ASP A 15 -2.30 -8.94 9.04
N ARG A 16 -3.16 -7.94 9.23
CA ARG A 16 -3.68 -7.04 8.19
C ARG A 16 -3.69 -5.61 8.65
N ILE A 17 -3.71 -4.69 7.71
CA ILE A 17 -3.97 -3.28 7.98
C ILE A 17 -5.46 -3.02 7.82
N LEU A 18 -6.09 -2.48 8.87
CA LEU A 18 -7.38 -1.83 8.75
C LEU A 18 -7.15 -0.43 8.21
N PHE A 19 -7.45 -0.22 6.95
CA PHE A 19 -7.41 1.07 6.29
C PHE A 19 -8.81 1.64 6.16
N ARG A 20 -8.99 2.89 6.53
CA ARG A 20 -10.28 3.57 6.46
C ARG A 20 -10.11 5.00 5.98
N PHE A 21 -11.10 5.48 5.25
CA PHE A 21 -11.19 6.88 4.88
C PHE A 21 -12.64 7.35 4.94
N SER A 22 -12.80 8.63 5.18
CA SER A 22 -14.09 9.30 5.07
C SER A 22 -14.09 10.32 3.94
N THR A 23 -15.26 10.59 3.43
CA THR A 23 -15.49 11.53 2.35
C THR A 23 -16.18 12.80 2.87
N SER A 24 -16.10 13.87 2.10
CA SER A 24 -16.73 15.15 2.47
C SER A 24 -18.26 15.10 2.55
N ASP A 25 -18.89 14.09 1.94
CA ASP A 25 -20.33 13.81 2.01
C ASP A 25 -20.72 12.87 3.16
N GLY A 26 -19.81 12.64 4.12
CA GLY A 26 -20.13 11.93 5.37
C GLY A 26 -20.13 10.41 5.28
N LYS A 27 -19.53 9.84 4.25
CA LYS A 27 -19.42 8.38 4.09
C LYS A 27 -18.08 7.88 4.61
N GLU A 28 -18.06 6.67 5.16
CA GLU A 28 -16.88 5.97 5.62
C GLU A 28 -16.70 4.65 4.86
N PHE A 29 -15.50 4.44 4.37
CA PHE A 29 -15.08 3.21 3.71
C PHE A 29 -13.99 2.56 4.55
N ARG A 30 -14.15 1.26 4.80
CA ARG A 30 -13.22 0.46 5.61
C ARG A 30 -12.75 -0.76 4.85
N PHE A 31 -11.43 -0.99 4.86
CA PHE A 31 -10.80 -2.06 4.10
C PHE A 31 -9.81 -2.84 4.95
N TRP A 32 -9.79 -4.15 4.72
CA TRP A 32 -8.68 -5.00 5.11
C TRP A 32 -7.66 -5.05 3.99
N LEU A 33 -6.43 -4.64 4.27
CA LEU A 33 -5.30 -4.72 3.35
C LEU A 33 -4.33 -5.79 3.85
N THR A 34 -4.04 -6.78 3.00
CA THR A 34 -3.01 -7.78 3.25
C THR A 34 -1.62 -7.21 2.96
N ARG A 35 -0.56 -7.86 3.45
CA ARG A 35 0.83 -7.49 3.11
C ARG A 35 1.05 -7.39 1.60
N HIS A 36 0.51 -8.35 0.84
CA HIS A 36 0.62 -8.38 -0.62
C HIS A 36 0.00 -7.14 -1.26
N VAL A 37 -1.21 -6.77 -0.86
CA VAL A 37 -1.91 -5.60 -1.37
C VAL A 37 -1.17 -4.30 -1.02
N VAL A 38 -0.69 -4.16 0.22
CA VAL A 38 0.08 -2.98 0.65
C VAL A 38 1.37 -2.85 -0.14
N ARG A 39 2.11 -3.94 -0.32
CA ARG A 39 3.34 -3.96 -1.11
C ARG A 39 3.08 -3.54 -2.56
N ASN A 40 2.07 -4.12 -3.20
CA ASN A 40 1.71 -3.80 -4.58
C ASN A 40 1.28 -2.34 -4.73
N LEU A 41 0.55 -1.80 -3.76
CA LEU A 41 0.14 -0.39 -3.77
C LEU A 41 1.37 0.53 -3.69
N ILE A 42 2.28 0.29 -2.75
CA ILE A 42 3.50 1.08 -2.59
C ILE A 42 4.38 0.99 -3.85
N GLN A 43 4.61 -0.22 -4.35
CA GLN A 43 5.42 -0.42 -5.56
C GLN A 43 4.78 0.21 -6.81
N GLY A 44 3.46 0.06 -6.98
CA GLY A 44 2.74 0.66 -8.09
C GLY A 44 2.82 2.19 -8.08
N CYS A 45 2.70 2.81 -6.91
CA CYS A 45 2.86 4.26 -6.76
C CYS A 45 4.28 4.73 -7.06
N GLN A 46 5.29 4.00 -6.59
CA GLN A 46 6.69 4.31 -6.88
C GLN A 46 6.99 4.23 -8.39
N GLN A 47 6.47 3.20 -9.07
CA GLN A 47 6.62 3.06 -10.52
C GLN A 47 5.97 4.20 -11.29
N LEU A 48 4.77 4.62 -10.90
CA LEU A 48 4.09 5.76 -11.51
C LEU A 48 4.90 7.05 -11.35
N GLU A 49 5.40 7.33 -10.15
CA GLU A 49 6.21 8.52 -9.89
C GLU A 49 7.50 8.53 -10.75
N VAL A 50 8.21 7.39 -10.82
CA VAL A 50 9.41 7.26 -11.66
C VAL A 50 9.06 7.47 -13.14
N GLN A 51 7.96 6.88 -13.61
CA GLN A 51 7.52 7.01 -14.99
C GLN A 51 7.20 8.47 -15.36
N MET A 52 6.55 9.20 -14.47
CA MET A 52 6.23 10.61 -14.66
C MET A 52 7.48 11.49 -14.70
N LEU A 53 8.39 11.26 -13.76
CA LEU A 53 9.64 12.02 -13.67
C LEU A 53 10.57 11.73 -14.86
N SER A 54 10.59 10.49 -15.34
CA SER A 54 11.41 10.09 -16.49
C SER A 54 10.92 10.67 -17.84
N GLN A 55 9.66 11.09 -17.92
CA GLN A 55 9.17 11.84 -19.09
C GLN A 55 9.75 13.26 -19.17
N SER A 56 10.19 13.81 -18.05
CA SER A 56 10.67 15.19 -17.93
C SER A 56 12.16 15.29 -17.61
N HIS A 57 12.78 14.22 -17.10
CA HIS A 57 14.16 14.20 -16.61
C HIS A 57 14.85 12.87 -16.95
N PRO A 58 16.20 12.82 -17.02
CA PRO A 58 16.95 11.57 -17.08
C PRO A 58 16.58 10.63 -15.91
N GLN A 59 16.62 9.33 -16.14
CA GLN A 59 16.10 8.32 -15.21
C GLN A 59 16.74 8.40 -13.81
N ASP A 60 18.06 8.66 -13.75
CA ASP A 60 18.80 8.78 -12.49
C ASP A 60 18.32 9.97 -11.65
N VAL A 61 18.03 11.09 -12.31
CA VAL A 61 17.52 12.31 -11.67
C VAL A 61 16.07 12.09 -11.20
N ALA A 62 15.28 11.37 -11.99
CA ALA A 62 13.89 11.04 -11.64
C ALA A 62 13.81 10.21 -10.36
N GLN A 63 14.67 9.20 -10.19
CA GLN A 63 14.73 8.40 -8.97
C GLN A 63 15.15 9.22 -7.74
N ALA A 64 16.19 10.04 -7.87
CA ALA A 64 16.63 10.90 -6.78
C ALA A 64 15.56 11.92 -6.36
N MET A 65 14.82 12.48 -7.31
CA MET A 65 13.71 13.40 -7.02
C MET A 65 12.53 12.69 -6.34
N GLN A 66 12.25 11.45 -6.71
CA GLN A 66 11.21 10.63 -6.06
C GLN A 66 11.56 10.38 -4.58
N GLU A 67 12.77 9.93 -4.29
CA GLU A 67 13.23 9.70 -2.92
C GLU A 67 13.14 10.96 -2.07
N PHE A 68 13.56 12.10 -2.61
CA PHE A 68 13.46 13.39 -1.93
C PHE A 68 12.01 13.79 -1.65
N LYS A 69 11.10 13.61 -2.61
CA LYS A 69 9.67 13.88 -2.44
C LYS A 69 9.04 12.99 -1.36
N GLN A 70 9.37 11.70 -1.34
CA GLN A 70 8.89 10.78 -0.32
C GLN A 70 9.37 11.18 1.08
N GLN A 71 10.64 11.52 1.24
CA GLN A 71 11.18 11.98 2.53
C GLN A 71 10.52 13.26 3.01
N SER A 72 10.36 14.26 2.14
CA SER A 72 9.72 15.52 2.49
C SER A 72 8.24 15.34 2.88
N THR A 73 7.51 14.52 2.16
CA THR A 73 6.11 14.19 2.48
C THR A 73 6.00 13.47 3.82
N SER A 74 6.88 12.51 4.11
CA SER A 74 6.90 11.78 5.38
C SER A 74 7.15 12.68 6.58
N GLN A 75 7.94 13.74 6.44
CA GLN A 75 8.23 14.71 7.50
C GLN A 75 7.07 15.67 7.77
N GLN A 76 6.28 15.99 6.74
CA GLN A 76 5.14 16.92 6.85
C GLN A 76 3.86 16.25 7.36
N MET A 77 3.80 14.92 7.34
CA MET A 77 2.59 14.20 7.74
C MET A 77 2.40 14.19 9.26
N ASN A 78 1.39 14.88 9.72
CA ASN A 78 0.93 14.78 11.09
C ASN A 78 -0.24 13.80 11.20
N PHE A 79 0.06 12.53 11.48
CA PHE A 79 -0.95 11.49 11.70
C PHE A 79 -1.52 11.50 13.13
N SER A 80 -1.26 12.55 13.92
CA SER A 80 -1.69 12.64 15.33
C SER A 80 -3.15 13.11 15.49
N GLN A 81 -3.80 13.51 14.40
CA GLN A 81 -5.22 13.88 14.47
C GLN A 81 -6.09 12.63 14.66
N ALA A 82 -6.97 12.68 15.64
CA ALA A 82 -7.94 11.61 15.87
C ALA A 82 -8.85 11.46 14.65
N TYR A 83 -9.01 10.21 14.20
CA TYR A 83 -9.91 9.89 13.10
C TYR A 83 -11.37 9.99 13.56
N GLU A 84 -12.18 10.76 12.87
CA GLU A 84 -13.61 10.89 13.13
C GLU A 84 -14.39 9.89 12.26
N SER A 85 -14.95 8.86 12.90
CA SER A 85 -15.80 7.87 12.23
C SER A 85 -17.08 8.51 11.71
N GLN A 86 -17.56 8.05 10.55
CA GLN A 86 -18.80 8.53 9.95
C GLN A 86 -19.90 7.48 10.06
N PRO A 87 -21.18 7.89 10.15
CA PRO A 87 -22.29 6.98 10.34
C PRO A 87 -22.66 6.19 9.08
N GLU A 88 -22.48 6.76 7.90
CA GLU A 88 -22.84 6.11 6.63
C GLU A 88 -21.69 5.25 6.11
N ARG A 89 -21.94 3.94 5.94
CA ARG A 89 -20.98 2.93 5.49
C ARG A 89 -21.49 2.20 4.25
N PRO A 90 -21.19 2.70 3.06
CA PRO A 90 -21.72 2.15 1.80
C PRO A 90 -21.34 0.67 1.53
N LEU A 91 -20.23 0.20 2.10
CA LEU A 91 -19.79 -1.20 1.95
C LEU A 91 -20.24 -2.11 3.11
N GLY A 92 -21.05 -1.58 4.05
CA GLY A 92 -21.50 -2.30 5.22
C GLY A 92 -20.67 -2.05 6.48
N GLU A 93 -21.04 -2.72 7.57
CA GLU A 93 -20.40 -2.54 8.89
C GLU A 93 -19.03 -3.20 8.99
N GLU A 94 -18.81 -4.31 8.27
CA GLU A 94 -17.54 -5.01 8.26
C GLU A 94 -16.59 -4.43 7.21
N PRO A 95 -15.28 -4.36 7.52
CA PRO A 95 -14.28 -3.91 6.54
C PRO A 95 -14.20 -4.87 5.36
N ALA A 96 -14.22 -4.32 4.14
CA ALA A 96 -14.13 -5.10 2.91
C ALA A 96 -12.68 -5.59 2.67
N LEU A 97 -12.47 -6.86 2.38
CA LEU A 97 -11.15 -7.40 2.05
C LEU A 97 -10.78 -6.99 0.62
N VAL A 98 -9.70 -6.25 0.46
CA VAL A 98 -9.13 -5.92 -0.85
C VAL A 98 -8.32 -7.11 -1.36
N ILE A 99 -8.64 -7.56 -2.58
CA ILE A 99 -7.97 -8.69 -3.25
C ILE A 99 -7.18 -8.27 -4.49
N GLY A 100 -7.51 -7.10 -5.06
CA GLY A 100 -6.84 -6.54 -6.23
C GLY A 100 -6.83 -5.02 -6.20
N LEU A 101 -5.88 -4.43 -6.91
CA LEU A 101 -5.81 -3.00 -7.10
C LEU A 101 -5.29 -2.64 -8.49
N ARG A 102 -5.75 -1.51 -9.01
CA ARG A 102 -5.24 -0.87 -10.22
C ARG A 102 -5.02 0.60 -9.93
N ILE A 103 -3.92 1.13 -10.44
CA ILE A 103 -3.58 2.54 -10.33
C ILE A 103 -3.38 3.07 -11.74
N ASP A 104 -4.16 4.08 -12.09
CA ASP A 104 -4.04 4.79 -13.37
C ASP A 104 -3.88 6.28 -13.09
N GLN A 105 -3.11 6.97 -13.91
CA GLN A 105 -2.89 8.41 -13.76
C GLN A 105 -3.17 9.14 -15.05
N THR A 106 -3.88 10.26 -14.94
CA THR A 106 -4.13 11.19 -16.04
C THR A 106 -3.87 12.62 -15.56
N GLY A 107 -2.78 13.21 -16.01
CA GLY A 107 -2.35 14.51 -15.51
C GLY A 107 -2.04 14.47 -14.02
N ASN A 108 -2.68 15.36 -13.24
CA ASN A 108 -2.51 15.44 -11.79
C ASN A 108 -3.55 14.63 -11.00
N GLN A 109 -4.38 13.84 -11.69
CA GLN A 109 -5.37 12.97 -11.06
C GLN A 109 -4.94 11.51 -11.13
N VAL A 110 -5.06 10.83 -9.99
CA VAL A 110 -4.84 9.39 -9.86
C VAL A 110 -6.19 8.72 -9.65
N SER A 111 -6.44 7.67 -10.42
CA SER A 111 -7.55 6.75 -10.24
C SER A 111 -7.02 5.50 -9.57
N LEU A 112 -7.48 5.22 -8.36
CA LEU A 112 -7.17 4.01 -7.61
C LEU A 112 -8.41 3.14 -7.55
N ASP A 113 -8.37 2.00 -8.24
CA ASP A 113 -9.42 1.00 -8.20
C ASP A 113 -9.08 -0.09 -7.18
N LEU A 114 -9.95 -0.29 -6.22
CA LEU A 114 -9.86 -1.34 -5.21
C LEU A 114 -10.91 -2.42 -5.52
N GLU A 115 -10.45 -3.61 -5.82
CA GLU A 115 -11.30 -4.78 -5.99
C GLU A 115 -11.45 -5.50 -4.65
N THR A 116 -12.69 -5.75 -4.23
CA THR A 116 -12.97 -6.44 -2.97
C THR A 116 -13.43 -7.87 -3.18
N ALA A 117 -13.18 -8.73 -2.19
CA ALA A 117 -13.59 -10.13 -2.21
C ALA A 117 -15.12 -10.32 -2.32
N ALA A 118 -15.89 -9.31 -1.92
CA ALA A 118 -17.35 -9.29 -2.07
C ALA A 118 -17.82 -8.89 -3.48
N GLY A 119 -16.90 -8.61 -4.41
CA GLY A 119 -17.20 -8.19 -5.78
C GLY A 119 -17.59 -6.71 -5.92
N HIS A 120 -17.46 -5.92 -4.87
CA HIS A 120 -17.64 -4.48 -4.94
C HIS A 120 -16.32 -3.79 -5.32
N ASN A 121 -16.31 -3.07 -6.42
CA ASN A 121 -15.16 -2.27 -6.82
C ASN A 121 -15.35 -0.83 -6.37
N VAL A 122 -14.33 -0.29 -5.71
CA VAL A 122 -14.32 1.10 -5.26
C VAL A 122 -13.29 1.88 -6.04
N ASN A 123 -13.75 2.85 -6.83
CA ASN A 123 -12.89 3.76 -7.57
C ASN A 123 -12.70 5.06 -6.77
N LEU A 124 -11.44 5.36 -6.46
CA LEU A 124 -11.03 6.60 -5.82
C LEU A 124 -10.35 7.50 -6.84
N ARG A 125 -10.87 8.71 -7.00
CA ARG A 125 -10.18 9.75 -7.75
C ARG A 125 -9.57 10.73 -6.76
N ILE A 126 -8.25 10.73 -6.69
CA ILE A 126 -7.47 11.47 -5.72
C ILE A 126 -6.37 12.26 -6.43
N THR A 127 -5.81 13.24 -5.73
CA THR A 127 -4.62 13.92 -6.21
C THR A 127 -3.38 13.08 -5.92
N ASP A 128 -2.33 13.33 -6.66
CA ASP A 128 -1.01 12.75 -6.44
C ASP A 128 -0.50 12.99 -4.99
N GLU A 129 -0.77 14.15 -4.42
CA GLU A 129 -0.44 14.47 -3.03
C GLU A 129 -1.16 13.56 -2.03
N VAL A 130 -2.46 13.35 -2.20
CA VAL A 130 -3.25 12.47 -1.33
C VAL A 130 -2.77 11.02 -1.45
N LEU A 131 -2.46 10.57 -2.67
CA LEU A 131 -1.89 9.24 -2.89
C LEU A 131 -0.56 9.07 -2.13
N ARG A 132 0.37 10.03 -2.25
CA ARG A 132 1.64 10.00 -1.51
C ARG A 132 1.44 9.95 0.00
N MET A 133 0.50 10.73 0.53
CA MET A 133 0.16 10.68 1.96
C MET A 133 -0.36 9.31 2.37
N MET A 134 -1.25 8.70 1.59
CA MET A 134 -1.76 7.35 1.85
C MET A 134 -0.65 6.30 1.83
N VAL A 135 0.22 6.35 0.82
CA VAL A 135 1.37 5.44 0.69
C VAL A 135 2.33 5.62 1.86
N GLY A 136 2.65 6.87 2.24
CA GLY A 136 3.51 7.15 3.39
C GLY A 136 2.95 6.67 4.73
N LEU A 137 1.62 6.73 4.92
CA LEU A 137 0.96 6.13 6.07
C LEU A 137 1.14 4.60 6.08
N LEU A 138 0.84 3.95 4.96
CA LEU A 138 0.94 2.50 4.83
C LEU A 138 2.39 2.01 4.99
N ASP A 139 3.36 2.76 4.48
CA ASP A 139 4.77 2.47 4.64
C ASP A 139 5.20 2.51 6.11
N LYS A 140 4.80 3.53 6.86
CA LYS A 140 5.04 3.60 8.31
C LYS A 140 4.40 2.43 9.06
N ILE A 141 3.19 2.05 8.70
CA ILE A 141 2.48 0.94 9.36
C ILE A 141 3.17 -0.39 9.06
N GLN A 142 3.56 -0.65 7.81
CA GLN A 142 4.25 -1.90 7.45
C GLN A 142 5.61 -2.01 8.15
N LEU A 143 6.35 -0.91 8.31
CA LEU A 143 7.60 -0.87 9.08
C LEU A 143 7.35 -1.24 10.55
N SER A 144 6.31 -0.65 11.17
CA SER A 144 5.92 -0.94 12.56
C SER A 144 5.45 -2.38 12.74
N ALA A 145 4.81 -2.96 11.73
CA ALA A 145 4.34 -4.35 11.71
C ALA A 145 5.47 -5.36 11.46
N GLY A 146 6.69 -4.90 11.16
CA GLY A 146 7.80 -5.76 10.79
C GLY A 146 7.64 -6.44 9.41
N TRP A 147 6.81 -5.87 8.52
CA TRP A 147 6.59 -6.42 7.18
C TRP A 147 7.69 -6.05 6.19
N SER A 148 8.58 -5.16 6.58
CA SER A 148 9.69 -4.74 5.72
C SER A 148 10.81 -5.77 5.77
N SER A 149 11.16 -6.31 4.60
CA SER A 149 12.52 -6.68 4.19
C SER A 149 13.10 -8.07 4.46
N ASN A 150 12.40 -9.12 4.85
CA ASN A 150 13.13 -10.41 4.97
C ASN A 150 12.67 -11.54 4.05
N GLU A 151 11.72 -11.31 3.15
CA GLU A 151 11.32 -12.39 2.23
C GLU A 151 12.31 -12.66 1.08
N ALA A 152 13.28 -11.77 0.84
CA ALA A 152 14.36 -12.03 -0.10
C ALA A 152 15.42 -13.04 0.43
N SER A 153 15.43 -13.28 1.76
CA SER A 153 16.41 -14.17 2.40
C SER A 153 15.92 -15.61 2.56
N GLU A 154 14.60 -15.85 2.55
CA GLU A 154 14.05 -17.20 2.73
C GLU A 154 13.96 -18.02 1.43
N ALA A 155 14.03 -17.37 0.25
CA ALA A 155 14.02 -18.08 -1.03
C ALA A 155 15.38 -18.68 -1.42
N GLN A 156 16.47 -18.42 -0.68
CA GLN A 156 17.80 -18.96 -0.95
C GLN A 156 18.30 -19.95 0.11
N GLY A 157 17.52 -20.28 1.10
CA GLY A 157 17.86 -21.22 2.16
C GLY A 157 17.16 -22.55 2.01
N SER A 158 17.86 -23.52 1.46
CA SER A 158 17.64 -24.96 1.57
C SER A 158 17.20 -25.73 0.32
N VAL A 159 18.16 -26.05 -0.54
CA VAL A 159 18.22 -27.40 -1.11
C VAL A 159 19.66 -27.90 -1.00
N THR A 160 20.07 -28.26 0.17
CA THR A 160 21.18 -29.21 0.35
C THR A 160 20.54 -30.58 0.54
N ARG A 161 20.35 -31.27 -0.56
CA ARG A 161 19.98 -32.68 -0.57
C ARG A 161 21.21 -33.48 -0.13
N PRO A 162 21.17 -34.28 0.92
CA PRO A 162 22.29 -35.18 1.23
C PRO A 162 22.31 -36.29 0.20
N THR A 163 23.46 -36.45 -0.45
CA THR A 163 23.77 -37.57 -1.34
C THR A 163 23.87 -38.83 -0.51
N PRO A 164 23.18 -39.92 -0.86
CA PRO A 164 23.38 -41.20 -0.16
C PRO A 164 24.72 -41.79 -0.55
N ALA A 165 25.52 -42.10 0.46
CA ALA A 165 26.78 -42.82 0.31
C ALA A 165 26.51 -44.26 -0.18
N SER A 166 27.17 -44.65 -1.26
CA SER A 166 27.17 -46.02 -1.74
C SER A 166 27.96 -46.94 -0.78
N PRO A 167 27.44 -48.13 -0.47
CA PRO A 167 28.21 -49.10 0.30
C PRO A 167 29.26 -49.78 -0.61
N HIS A 168 30.53 -49.69 -0.23
CA HIS A 168 31.58 -50.56 -0.77
C HIS A 168 31.44 -51.95 -0.16
N ILE A 169 31.25 -52.94 -1.04
CA ILE A 169 31.32 -54.36 -0.73
C ILE A 169 32.79 -54.78 -0.84
N HIS A 170 33.30 -55.41 0.20
CA HIS A 170 34.39 -56.39 0.18
C HIS A 170 33.96 -57.59 0.99
#